data_7460d7ce802c7213b893b2a51dc3f6d8
#
_entry.id   7460d7ce802c7213b893b2a51dc3f6d8
#
_cell.length_a   1.000
_cell.length_b   1.000
_cell.length_c   1.000
_cell.angle_alpha   90.00
_cell.angle_beta   90.00
_cell.angle_gamma   90.00
#
_symmetry.space_group_name_H-M   'P 1'
#
loop_
_entity.id
_entity.type
_entity.pdbx_description
1 polymer ?
#
loop_
_entity_poly.entity_id
_entity_poly.type
_entity_poly.pdbx_seq_one_letter_code
_entity_poly.pdbx_strand_id
1 'polypeptide(L)'
;MSVLHRAREAGYRIVRGPADLREAEGDSGPILGLFGDGTLPVEWVGEGGSRARPVQVTAAGQVIAPEPFRCVENPDFGSRPTLEAMTRSALTRLESAPTGFFLMVESASIDKQAHRGDPCGQIGETRALDQAVRVAVAFQERHPDTLILVASDHGHAAQSVPWPSLFAVRRSDAQYPPGKVARLRTLEGGLMAVSYGTNTHYLEEHTGTQVPVYAQGPGAAAVRGLIRQSDLFRIVRRALALE
;
A
#
# COMPACT_ATOMS: atom_id res chain seq x y z
N MET A 1 0.79 32.14 -11.87
CA MET A 1 1.94 31.25 -12.16
C MET A 1 1.63 29.90 -11.56
N SER A 2 1.68 28.81 -12.34
CA SER A 2 1.34 27.46 -11.85
C SER A 2 2.50 26.85 -11.04
N VAL A 3 2.20 25.87 -10.18
CA VAL A 3 3.22 25.12 -9.41
C VAL A 3 4.24 24.46 -10.36
N LEU A 4 3.75 23.90 -11.48
CA LEU A 4 4.60 23.28 -12.49
C LEU A 4 5.60 24.27 -13.13
N HIS A 5 5.19 25.48 -13.37
CA HIS A 5 6.07 26.54 -13.88
C HIS A 5 7.18 26.86 -12.88
N ARG A 6 6.83 27.06 -11.61
CA ARG A 6 7.81 27.30 -10.54
C ARG A 6 8.80 26.13 -10.36
N ALA A 7 8.34 24.89 -10.49
CA ALA A 7 9.22 23.73 -10.44
C ALA A 7 10.27 23.76 -11.56
N ARG A 8 9.86 24.12 -12.80
CA ARG A 8 10.81 24.27 -13.92
C ARG A 8 11.82 25.41 -13.68
N GLU A 9 11.36 26.56 -13.19
CA GLU A 9 12.24 27.68 -12.82
C GLU A 9 13.23 27.33 -11.72
N ALA A 10 12.83 26.44 -10.79
CA ALA A 10 13.70 25.89 -9.75
C ALA A 10 14.59 24.73 -10.23
N GLY A 11 14.65 24.47 -11.55
CA GLY A 11 15.53 23.48 -12.14
C GLY A 11 15.04 22.03 -12.07
N TYR A 12 13.78 21.77 -11.70
CA TYR A 12 13.23 20.42 -11.71
C TYR A 12 13.02 19.91 -13.15
N ARG A 13 13.56 18.73 -13.46
CA ARG A 13 13.13 17.98 -14.65
C ARG A 13 11.76 17.36 -14.39
N ILE A 14 10.81 17.58 -15.30
CA ILE A 14 9.48 16.99 -15.22
C ILE A 14 9.47 15.69 -16.00
N VAL A 15 9.12 14.58 -15.33
CA VAL A 15 9.00 13.23 -15.90
C VAL A 15 7.53 12.81 -15.92
N ARG A 16 7.08 12.25 -17.05
CA ARG A 16 5.66 11.93 -17.29
C ARG A 16 5.41 10.45 -17.54
N GLY A 17 6.44 9.67 -17.81
CA GLY A 17 6.32 8.26 -18.12
C GLY A 17 7.57 7.45 -17.80
N PRO A 18 7.53 6.12 -18.01
CA PRO A 18 8.65 5.25 -17.69
C PRO A 18 9.92 5.53 -18.52
N ALA A 19 9.75 5.98 -19.76
CA ALA A 19 10.90 6.36 -20.61
C ALA A 19 11.61 7.59 -20.03
N ASP A 20 10.86 8.66 -19.74
CA ASP A 20 11.41 9.87 -19.14
C ASP A 20 12.09 9.57 -17.77
N LEU A 21 11.50 8.66 -16.98
CA LEU A 21 12.03 8.27 -15.69
C LEU A 21 13.41 7.61 -15.84
N ARG A 22 13.56 6.68 -16.80
CA ARG A 22 14.84 6.03 -17.08
C ARG A 22 15.89 7.02 -17.62
N GLU A 23 15.49 7.90 -18.53
CA GLU A 23 16.39 8.93 -19.06
C GLU A 23 16.88 9.89 -17.95
N ALA A 24 16.04 10.16 -16.98
CA ALA A 24 16.38 11.04 -15.87
C ALA A 24 17.33 10.40 -14.83
N GLU A 25 17.59 9.10 -14.87
CA GLU A 25 18.48 8.41 -13.91
C GLU A 25 19.92 8.96 -13.93
N GLY A 26 20.39 9.39 -15.09
CA GLY A 26 21.72 9.98 -15.26
C GLY A 26 21.82 11.48 -14.90
N ASP A 27 20.72 12.15 -14.62
CA ASP A 27 20.71 13.58 -14.32
C ASP A 27 21.09 13.85 -12.87
N SER A 28 21.83 14.93 -12.61
CA SER A 28 22.22 15.36 -11.26
C SER A 28 21.20 16.30 -10.59
N GLY A 29 20.29 16.92 -11.37
CA GLY A 29 19.31 17.88 -10.86
C GLY A 29 18.08 17.21 -10.22
N PRO A 30 17.21 17.98 -9.53
CA PRO A 30 15.99 17.44 -8.97
C PRO A 30 15.00 17.02 -10.05
N ILE A 31 14.20 15.97 -9.77
CA ILE A 31 13.12 15.54 -10.66
C ILE A 31 11.76 15.66 -9.98
N LEU A 32 10.72 15.92 -10.78
CA LEU A 32 9.34 15.88 -10.38
C LEU A 32 8.59 14.92 -11.33
N GLY A 33 8.31 13.72 -10.84
CA GLY A 33 7.53 12.71 -11.56
C GLY A 33 6.03 12.96 -11.38
N LEU A 34 5.31 13.10 -12.50
CA LEU A 34 3.87 13.29 -12.51
C LEU A 34 3.26 12.29 -13.51
N PHE A 35 2.91 11.11 -13.03
CA PHE A 35 2.50 9.97 -13.84
C PHE A 35 0.98 9.84 -14.01
N GLY A 36 0.22 10.82 -13.53
CA GLY A 36 -1.24 10.93 -13.67
C GLY A 36 -1.74 12.29 -13.19
N ASP A 37 -3.01 12.58 -13.47
CA ASP A 37 -3.65 13.85 -13.11
C ASP A 37 -4.20 13.87 -11.67
N GLY A 38 -4.08 12.75 -10.97
CA GLY A 38 -4.54 12.58 -9.58
C GLY A 38 -3.98 11.29 -8.99
N THR A 39 -4.80 10.59 -8.20
CA THR A 39 -4.44 9.26 -7.72
C THR A 39 -4.23 8.32 -8.90
N LEU A 40 -3.09 7.65 -8.91
CA LEU A 40 -2.79 6.66 -9.95
C LEU A 40 -3.78 5.49 -9.86
N PRO A 41 -4.19 4.91 -11.00
CA PRO A 41 -4.89 3.64 -11.02
C PRO A 41 -4.09 2.56 -10.30
N VAL A 42 -4.78 1.68 -9.58
CA VAL A 42 -4.16 0.52 -8.93
C VAL A 42 -3.78 -0.55 -9.95
N GLU A 43 -2.79 -1.38 -9.62
CA GLU A 43 -2.34 -2.45 -10.52
C GLU A 43 -3.39 -3.57 -10.67
N TRP A 44 -4.18 -3.83 -9.64
CA TRP A 44 -5.18 -4.91 -9.61
C TRP A 44 -6.56 -4.40 -9.24
N VAL A 45 -7.59 -5.03 -9.82
CA VAL A 45 -9.02 -4.75 -9.56
C VAL A 45 -9.79 -6.05 -9.44
N GLY A 46 -10.98 -6.01 -8.85
CA GLY A 46 -11.91 -7.13 -8.89
C GLY A 46 -12.46 -7.34 -10.29
N GLU A 47 -12.59 -8.59 -10.71
CA GLU A 47 -13.22 -8.99 -11.99
C GLU A 47 -14.57 -8.28 -12.17
N GLY A 48 -14.76 -7.64 -13.32
CA GLY A 48 -15.95 -6.84 -13.59
C GLY A 48 -16.14 -5.62 -12.68
N GLY A 49 -15.08 -5.11 -12.04
CA GLY A 49 -15.15 -4.00 -11.09
C GLY A 49 -15.72 -4.39 -9.72
N SER A 50 -15.72 -5.69 -9.40
CA SER A 50 -16.30 -6.23 -8.16
C SER A 50 -15.53 -5.77 -6.93
N ARG A 51 -16.29 -5.46 -5.85
CA ARG A 51 -15.78 -5.02 -4.54
C ARG A 51 -16.62 -5.64 -3.42
N ALA A 52 -16.22 -5.38 -2.19
CA ALA A 52 -17.03 -5.72 -1.03
C ALA A 52 -18.43 -5.07 -1.09
N ARG A 53 -19.43 -5.83 -0.69
CA ARG A 53 -20.85 -5.41 -0.67
C ARG A 53 -21.41 -5.55 0.73
N PRO A 54 -22.43 -4.74 1.10
CA PRO A 54 -23.14 -4.91 2.35
C PRO A 54 -23.65 -6.34 2.50
N VAL A 55 -23.51 -6.88 3.69
CA VAL A 55 -24.06 -8.19 4.03
C VAL A 55 -25.58 -8.10 4.04
N GLN A 56 -26.22 -9.00 3.32
CA GLN A 56 -27.67 -9.13 3.32
C GLN A 56 -28.10 -10.27 4.23
N VAL A 57 -29.16 -10.04 4.99
CA VAL A 57 -29.73 -11.04 5.89
C VAL A 57 -31.22 -11.23 5.52
N THR A 58 -31.65 -12.46 5.33
CA THR A 58 -33.07 -12.76 5.08
C THR A 58 -33.91 -12.48 6.32
N ALA A 59 -35.25 -12.43 6.15
CA ALA A 59 -36.18 -12.33 7.26
C ALA A 59 -36.08 -13.52 8.26
N ALA A 60 -35.52 -14.65 7.84
CA ALA A 60 -35.26 -15.83 8.67
C ALA A 60 -33.87 -15.78 9.33
N GLY A 61 -33.12 -14.67 9.22
CA GLY A 61 -31.80 -14.52 9.82
C GLY A 61 -30.69 -15.18 9.02
N GLN A 62 -30.94 -15.68 7.81
CA GLN A 62 -29.91 -16.30 6.98
C GLN A 62 -29.08 -15.23 6.27
N VAL A 63 -27.75 -15.37 6.33
CA VAL A 63 -26.83 -14.48 5.62
C VAL A 63 -26.73 -14.87 4.15
N ILE A 64 -26.98 -13.91 3.28
CA ILE A 64 -26.76 -14.04 1.84
C ILE A 64 -25.32 -13.59 1.55
N ALA A 65 -24.47 -14.56 1.24
CA ALA A 65 -23.09 -14.30 0.87
C ALA A 65 -23.00 -13.60 -0.50
N PRO A 66 -22.18 -12.56 -0.66
CA PRO A 66 -21.90 -12.02 -1.98
C PRO A 66 -21.21 -13.07 -2.86
N GLU A 67 -21.44 -13.03 -4.17
CA GLU A 67 -20.76 -13.93 -5.10
C GLU A 67 -19.26 -13.74 -5.08
N PRO A 68 -18.48 -14.84 -5.11
CA PRO A 68 -17.03 -14.75 -5.12
C PRO A 68 -16.50 -14.33 -6.49
N PHE A 69 -15.49 -13.47 -6.49
CA PHE A 69 -14.83 -12.97 -7.70
C PHE A 69 -13.31 -13.17 -7.62
N ARG A 70 -12.62 -12.94 -8.74
CA ARG A 70 -11.16 -12.99 -8.83
C ARG A 70 -10.58 -11.58 -8.86
N CYS A 71 -9.35 -11.45 -8.42
CA CYS A 71 -8.54 -10.28 -8.69
C CYS A 71 -7.86 -10.44 -10.06
N VAL A 72 -7.92 -9.40 -10.87
CA VAL A 72 -7.35 -9.35 -12.22
C VAL A 72 -6.49 -8.10 -12.38
N GLU A 73 -5.59 -8.12 -13.35
CA GLU A 73 -4.82 -6.94 -13.70
C GLU A 73 -5.74 -5.81 -14.15
N ASN A 74 -5.41 -4.59 -13.76
CA ASN A 74 -6.18 -3.42 -14.14
C ASN A 74 -5.67 -2.85 -15.47
N PRO A 75 -6.44 -2.90 -16.55
CA PRO A 75 -6.03 -2.37 -17.84
C PRO A 75 -5.80 -0.84 -17.80
N ASP A 76 -6.47 -0.12 -16.88
CA ASP A 76 -6.32 1.32 -16.72
C ASP A 76 -4.99 1.72 -16.08
N PHE A 77 -4.25 0.79 -15.49
CA PHE A 77 -2.90 1.04 -14.99
C PHE A 77 -1.97 1.42 -16.17
N GLY A 78 -2.11 0.74 -17.31
CA GLY A 78 -1.41 1.02 -18.55
C GLY A 78 0.12 0.93 -18.40
N SER A 79 0.83 1.82 -19.09
CA SER A 79 2.30 1.87 -19.11
C SER A 79 2.91 2.78 -18.04
N ARG A 80 2.24 3.01 -16.91
CA ARG A 80 2.78 3.84 -15.82
C ARG A 80 3.96 3.14 -15.14
N PRO A 81 4.93 3.90 -14.59
CA PRO A 81 5.98 3.28 -13.78
C PRO A 81 5.35 2.68 -12.51
N THR A 82 5.76 1.45 -12.20
CA THR A 82 5.41 0.78 -10.95
C THR A 82 6.11 1.42 -9.76
N LEU A 83 5.63 1.15 -8.54
CA LEU A 83 6.30 1.61 -7.31
C LEU A 83 7.73 1.05 -7.23
N GLU A 84 7.94 -0.21 -7.67
CA GLU A 84 9.25 -0.82 -7.82
C GLU A 84 10.18 0.01 -8.72
N ALA A 85 9.71 0.39 -9.92
CA ALA A 85 10.50 1.15 -10.88
C ALA A 85 10.85 2.55 -10.35
N MET A 86 9.89 3.21 -9.71
CA MET A 86 10.13 4.52 -9.08
C MET A 86 11.12 4.44 -7.92
N THR A 87 11.03 3.42 -7.08
CA THR A 87 11.96 3.17 -5.96
C THR A 87 13.37 2.90 -6.48
N ARG A 88 13.51 2.06 -7.50
CA ARG A 88 14.78 1.75 -8.15
C ARG A 88 15.44 3.02 -8.71
N SER A 89 14.71 3.79 -9.47
CA SER A 89 15.20 5.05 -10.06
C SER A 89 15.63 6.05 -8.98
N ALA A 90 14.85 6.19 -7.90
CA ALA A 90 15.21 7.07 -6.79
C ALA A 90 16.50 6.62 -6.10
N LEU A 91 16.66 5.32 -5.81
CA LEU A 91 17.87 4.79 -5.17
C LEU A 91 19.09 4.95 -6.07
N THR A 92 19.00 4.65 -7.38
CA THR A 92 20.10 4.85 -8.35
C THR A 92 20.58 6.30 -8.36
N ARG A 93 19.65 7.26 -8.23
CA ARG A 93 20.02 8.68 -8.21
C ARG A 93 20.62 9.14 -6.88
N LEU A 94 20.23 8.53 -5.78
CA LEU A 94 20.63 8.93 -4.43
C LEU A 94 21.90 8.21 -3.93
N GLU A 95 22.26 7.07 -4.54
CA GLU A 95 23.38 6.25 -4.05
C GLU A 95 24.73 6.97 -4.02
N SER A 96 24.93 7.98 -4.87
CA SER A 96 26.14 8.78 -4.92
C SER A 96 26.11 10.05 -4.04
N ALA A 97 25.05 10.24 -3.24
CA ALA A 97 24.91 11.42 -2.40
C ALA A 97 26.01 11.45 -1.30
N PRO A 98 26.89 12.45 -1.27
CA PRO A 98 28.08 12.44 -0.42
C PRO A 98 27.78 12.55 1.08
N THR A 99 26.60 13.06 1.43
CA THR A 99 26.13 13.22 2.82
C THR A 99 25.09 12.19 3.22
N GLY A 100 24.90 11.13 2.41
CA GLY A 100 23.79 10.20 2.56
C GLY A 100 22.46 10.78 2.09
N PHE A 101 21.37 10.03 2.29
CA PHE A 101 20.05 10.45 1.84
C PHE A 101 18.95 9.92 2.78
N PHE A 102 17.79 10.53 2.67
CA PHE A 102 16.51 10.01 3.17
C PHE A 102 15.58 9.80 1.98
N LEU A 103 15.03 8.60 1.86
CA LEU A 103 14.02 8.27 0.86
C LEU A 103 12.75 7.75 1.55
N MET A 104 11.62 8.38 1.27
CA MET A 104 10.31 7.87 1.65
C MET A 104 9.61 7.29 0.42
N VAL A 105 9.15 6.05 0.54
CA VAL A 105 8.37 5.35 -0.49
C VAL A 105 7.00 5.04 0.10
N GLU A 106 5.96 5.48 -0.56
CA GLU A 106 4.58 5.33 -0.09
C GLU A 106 3.72 4.56 -1.08
N SER A 107 3.04 3.52 -0.61
CA SER A 107 1.97 2.83 -1.34
C SER A 107 0.61 3.33 -0.84
N ALA A 108 0.28 4.57 -1.17
CA ALA A 108 -0.89 5.29 -0.66
C ALA A 108 -2.23 4.64 -1.02
N SER A 109 -2.27 3.80 -2.05
CA SER A 109 -3.52 3.21 -2.51
C SER A 109 -3.91 1.94 -1.76
N ILE A 110 -3.07 1.38 -0.88
CA ILE A 110 -3.50 0.34 0.07
C ILE A 110 -4.65 0.90 0.92
N ASP A 111 -4.44 2.07 1.52
CA ASP A 111 -5.42 2.80 2.32
C ASP A 111 -6.65 3.19 1.49
N LYS A 112 -6.45 3.85 0.35
CA LYS A 112 -7.55 4.32 -0.51
C LYS A 112 -8.47 3.19 -0.98
N GLN A 113 -7.92 2.01 -1.22
CA GLN A 113 -8.75 0.85 -1.60
C GLN A 113 -9.41 0.20 -0.39
N ALA A 114 -8.80 0.26 0.79
CA ALA A 114 -9.46 -0.13 2.04
C ALA A 114 -10.71 0.72 2.30
N HIS A 115 -10.61 2.03 2.19
CA HIS A 115 -11.78 2.93 2.28
C HIS A 115 -12.90 2.54 1.32
N ARG A 116 -12.58 2.08 0.13
CA ARG A 116 -13.55 1.68 -0.90
C ARG A 116 -14.08 0.27 -0.75
N GLY A 117 -13.56 -0.49 0.21
CA GLY A 117 -13.86 -1.92 0.32
C GLY A 117 -13.41 -2.71 -0.91
N ASP A 118 -12.25 -2.36 -1.48
CA ASP A 118 -11.68 -3.01 -2.66
C ASP A 118 -10.49 -3.89 -2.28
N PRO A 119 -10.73 -5.20 -1.99
CA PRO A 119 -9.65 -6.08 -1.56
C PRO A 119 -8.64 -6.38 -2.67
N CYS A 120 -9.05 -6.34 -3.94
CA CYS A 120 -8.13 -6.61 -5.04
C CYS A 120 -7.15 -5.45 -5.24
N GLY A 121 -7.63 -4.22 -5.13
CA GLY A 121 -6.77 -3.06 -5.12
C GLY A 121 -5.79 -3.08 -3.94
N GLN A 122 -6.26 -3.41 -2.73
CA GLN A 122 -5.39 -3.54 -1.56
C GLN A 122 -4.31 -4.61 -1.73
N ILE A 123 -4.67 -5.80 -2.23
CA ILE A 123 -3.72 -6.89 -2.49
C ILE A 123 -2.69 -6.48 -3.54
N GLY A 124 -3.14 -5.85 -4.63
CA GLY A 124 -2.26 -5.38 -5.71
C GLY A 124 -1.24 -4.36 -5.21
N GLU A 125 -1.69 -3.35 -4.46
CA GLU A 125 -0.84 -2.30 -3.91
C GLU A 125 0.09 -2.80 -2.80
N THR A 126 -0.34 -3.78 -1.99
CA THR A 126 0.54 -4.45 -1.01
C THR A 126 1.63 -5.24 -1.73
N ARG A 127 1.30 -5.91 -2.84
CA ARG A 127 2.28 -6.59 -3.70
C ARG A 127 3.27 -5.60 -4.31
N ALA A 128 2.79 -4.44 -4.79
CA ALA A 128 3.65 -3.38 -5.31
C ALA A 128 4.61 -2.84 -4.24
N LEU A 129 4.14 -2.69 -2.99
CA LEU A 129 5.00 -2.34 -1.86
C LEU A 129 6.06 -3.41 -1.58
N ASP A 130 5.69 -4.70 -1.56
CA ASP A 130 6.65 -5.80 -1.38
C ASP A 130 7.75 -5.78 -2.46
N GLN A 131 7.40 -5.51 -3.72
CA GLN A 131 8.36 -5.36 -4.80
C GLN A 131 9.31 -4.17 -4.58
N ALA A 132 8.80 -3.04 -4.13
CA ALA A 132 9.62 -1.87 -3.78
C ALA A 132 10.55 -2.16 -2.58
N VAL A 133 10.07 -2.86 -1.56
CA VAL A 133 10.89 -3.31 -0.41
C VAL A 133 12.01 -4.24 -0.87
N ARG A 134 11.75 -5.17 -1.80
CA ARG A 134 12.80 -6.04 -2.38
C ARG A 134 13.90 -5.23 -3.06
N VAL A 135 13.54 -4.15 -3.77
CA VAL A 135 14.54 -3.23 -4.36
C VAL A 135 15.38 -2.57 -3.28
N ALA A 136 14.76 -2.12 -2.19
CA ALA A 136 15.48 -1.50 -1.07
C ALA A 136 16.42 -2.51 -0.36
N VAL A 137 15.97 -3.76 -0.17
CA VAL A 137 16.81 -4.83 0.42
C VAL A 137 18.00 -5.14 -0.49
N ALA A 138 17.79 -5.31 -1.80
CA ALA A 138 18.88 -5.53 -2.74
C ALA A 138 19.85 -4.33 -2.85
N PHE A 139 19.37 -3.12 -2.62
CA PHE A 139 20.23 -1.94 -2.49
C PHE A 139 21.09 -2.03 -1.22
N GLN A 140 20.48 -2.35 -0.07
CA GLN A 140 21.17 -2.46 1.21
C GLN A 140 22.27 -3.53 1.21
N GLU A 141 22.10 -4.64 0.49
CA GLU A 141 23.14 -5.66 0.34
C GLU A 141 24.45 -5.09 -0.24
N ARG A 142 24.36 -4.06 -1.09
CA ARG A 142 25.51 -3.34 -1.66
C ARG A 142 25.94 -2.13 -0.83
N HIS A 143 25.03 -1.60 -0.02
CA HIS A 143 25.20 -0.42 0.84
C HIS A 143 24.81 -0.75 2.27
N PRO A 144 25.63 -1.53 3.01
CA PRO A 144 25.25 -2.11 4.32
C PRO A 144 25.04 -1.07 5.43
N ASP A 145 25.38 0.18 5.20
CA ASP A 145 25.11 1.33 6.07
C ASP A 145 23.68 1.89 5.92
N THR A 146 22.87 1.31 5.04
CA THR A 146 21.47 1.70 4.84
C THR A 146 20.57 1.11 5.91
N LEU A 147 19.77 1.95 6.58
CA LEU A 147 18.64 1.54 7.42
C LEU A 147 17.36 1.51 6.59
N ILE A 148 16.67 0.37 6.58
CA ILE A 148 15.32 0.21 6.00
C ILE A 148 14.31 0.16 7.13
N LEU A 149 13.24 0.93 7.02
CA LEU A 149 12.06 0.88 7.88
C LEU A 149 10.82 0.66 7.03
N VAL A 150 9.95 -0.29 7.41
CA VAL A 150 8.65 -0.50 6.78
C VAL A 150 7.59 -0.41 7.86
N ALA A 151 6.66 0.52 7.70
CA ALA A 151 5.61 0.77 8.68
C ALA A 151 4.31 1.17 7.99
N SER A 152 3.20 0.99 8.70
CA SER A 152 1.94 1.66 8.39
C SER A 152 1.72 2.80 9.38
N ASP A 153 1.03 3.84 8.96
CA ASP A 153 0.67 5.00 9.80
C ASP A 153 -0.55 4.71 10.67
N HIS A 154 -1.46 3.82 10.25
CA HIS A 154 -2.61 3.36 11.02
C HIS A 154 -3.10 1.99 10.53
N GLY A 155 -4.02 1.39 11.29
CA GLY A 155 -4.79 0.24 10.84
C GLY A 155 -6.03 0.65 10.05
N HIS A 156 -6.64 -0.33 9.39
CA HIS A 156 -7.83 -0.09 8.57
C HIS A 156 -8.89 -1.18 8.78
N ALA A 157 -10.07 -1.01 8.16
CA ALA A 157 -11.23 -1.87 8.27
C ALA A 157 -11.05 -3.30 7.75
N ALA A 158 -10.18 -3.51 6.75
CA ALA A 158 -10.02 -4.79 6.07
C ALA A 158 -9.49 -5.90 7.00
N GLN A 159 -10.23 -7.00 7.09
CA GLN A 159 -9.84 -8.17 7.87
C GLN A 159 -10.11 -9.46 7.08
N SER A 160 -9.10 -10.33 6.95
CA SER A 160 -9.29 -11.68 6.44
C SER A 160 -10.05 -12.51 7.48
N VAL A 161 -11.17 -13.09 7.08
CA VAL A 161 -12.05 -13.85 7.97
C VAL A 161 -12.38 -15.23 7.37
N PRO A 162 -12.62 -16.26 8.22
CA PRO A 162 -13.07 -17.55 7.72
C PRO A 162 -14.43 -17.43 7.03
N TRP A 163 -14.62 -18.19 5.95
CA TRP A 163 -15.90 -18.28 5.29
C TRP A 163 -16.22 -19.74 4.89
N PRO A 164 -17.38 -20.30 5.28
CA PRO A 164 -18.34 -19.70 6.21
C PRO A 164 -17.74 -19.53 7.61
N SER A 165 -18.33 -18.63 8.40
CA SER A 165 -17.91 -18.46 9.79
C SER A 165 -18.11 -19.77 10.55
N LEU A 166 -17.11 -20.17 11.32
CA LEU A 166 -17.17 -21.37 12.19
C LEU A 166 -18.33 -21.31 13.19
N PHE A 167 -18.75 -20.12 13.59
CA PHE A 167 -19.87 -19.88 14.50
C PHE A 167 -21.22 -19.96 13.77
N ALA A 168 -21.32 -19.50 12.51
CA ALA A 168 -22.53 -19.54 11.71
C ALA A 168 -22.99 -20.97 11.40
N VAL A 169 -22.08 -21.92 11.32
CA VAL A 169 -22.39 -23.33 11.08
C VAL A 169 -23.06 -24.00 12.31
N ARG A 170 -22.83 -23.46 13.50
CA ARG A 170 -23.30 -24.03 14.75
C ARG A 170 -24.51 -23.32 15.38
N ARG A 171 -24.84 -22.10 14.91
CA ARG A 171 -25.89 -21.27 15.50
C ARG A 171 -26.64 -20.52 14.40
N SER A 172 -27.96 -20.73 14.37
CA SER A 172 -28.86 -20.03 13.44
C SER A 172 -29.03 -18.53 13.74
N ASP A 173 -28.55 -18.09 14.94
CA ASP A 173 -28.66 -16.74 15.45
C ASP A 173 -27.32 -15.94 15.31
N ALA A 174 -26.34 -16.47 14.58
CA ALA A 174 -25.10 -15.77 14.35
C ALA A 174 -25.35 -14.47 13.59
N GLN A 175 -25.14 -13.35 14.25
CA GLN A 175 -25.18 -12.03 13.63
C GLN A 175 -23.83 -11.72 13.01
N TYR A 176 -23.84 -11.23 11.79
CA TYR A 176 -22.65 -10.67 11.16
C TYR A 176 -22.54 -9.20 11.54
N PRO A 177 -21.30 -8.69 11.79
CA PRO A 177 -21.12 -7.28 12.07
C PRO A 177 -21.64 -6.43 10.91
N PRO A 178 -22.06 -5.20 11.18
CA PRO A 178 -22.38 -4.25 10.12
C PRO A 178 -21.13 -4.06 9.23
N GLY A 179 -21.34 -3.68 7.98
CA GLY A 179 -20.27 -3.43 7.03
C GLY A 179 -20.41 -4.23 5.75
N LYS A 180 -19.31 -4.37 5.05
CA LYS A 180 -19.26 -5.02 3.74
C LYS A 180 -18.37 -6.26 3.81
N VAL A 181 -18.64 -7.19 2.91
CA VAL A 181 -17.83 -8.41 2.74
C VAL A 181 -17.53 -8.62 1.27
N ALA A 182 -16.30 -9.01 0.98
CA ALA A 182 -15.91 -9.56 -0.32
C ALA A 182 -15.53 -11.03 -0.15
N ARG A 183 -15.84 -11.84 -1.14
CA ARG A 183 -15.32 -13.20 -1.25
C ARG A 183 -14.43 -13.29 -2.49
N LEU A 184 -13.21 -13.72 -2.29
CA LEU A 184 -12.22 -13.84 -3.35
C LEU A 184 -11.95 -15.31 -3.66
N ARG A 185 -11.83 -15.63 -4.94
CA ARG A 185 -11.23 -16.90 -5.38
C ARG A 185 -9.72 -16.73 -5.46
N THR A 186 -9.00 -17.49 -4.66
CA THR A 186 -7.54 -17.50 -4.72
C THR A 186 -7.03 -18.21 -5.99
N LEU A 187 -5.76 -18.05 -6.31
CA LEU A 187 -5.14 -18.73 -7.46
C LEU A 187 -5.21 -20.24 -7.33
N GLU A 188 -5.13 -20.77 -6.11
CA GLU A 188 -5.20 -22.20 -5.78
C GLU A 188 -6.66 -22.74 -5.80
N GLY A 189 -7.64 -21.88 -6.09
CA GLY A 189 -9.05 -22.25 -6.15
C GLY A 189 -9.78 -22.19 -4.81
N GLY A 190 -9.11 -21.78 -3.73
CA GLY A 190 -9.71 -21.57 -2.42
C GLY A 190 -10.62 -20.33 -2.37
N LEU A 191 -11.36 -20.18 -1.26
CA LEU A 191 -12.15 -18.99 -0.97
C LEU A 191 -11.56 -18.26 0.22
N MET A 192 -11.32 -16.96 0.04
CA MET A 192 -10.95 -16.02 1.09
C MET A 192 -12.07 -14.98 1.23
N ALA A 193 -12.47 -14.68 2.45
CA ALA A 193 -13.37 -13.58 2.72
C ALA A 193 -12.61 -12.42 3.38
N VAL A 194 -12.93 -11.21 2.95
CA VAL A 194 -12.43 -9.97 3.55
C VAL A 194 -13.62 -9.18 4.06
N SER A 195 -13.61 -8.90 5.36
CA SER A 195 -14.64 -8.13 6.04
C SER A 195 -14.18 -6.69 6.22
N TYR A 196 -15.09 -5.77 5.98
CA TYR A 196 -14.95 -4.33 6.19
C TYR A 196 -16.06 -3.90 7.14
N GLY A 197 -15.76 -3.75 8.40
CA GLY A 197 -16.76 -3.65 9.47
C GLY A 197 -16.67 -2.38 10.31
N THR A 198 -16.05 -1.30 9.84
CA THR A 198 -15.91 -0.07 10.63
C THR A 198 -17.18 0.78 10.68
N ASN A 199 -18.00 0.73 9.63
CA ASN A 199 -19.27 1.45 9.56
C ASN A 199 -20.18 0.87 8.46
N THR A 200 -21.33 1.51 8.22
CA THR A 200 -22.30 1.18 7.15
C THR A 200 -22.33 2.22 6.02
N HIS A 201 -21.44 3.20 6.04
CA HIS A 201 -21.35 4.25 5.02
C HIS A 201 -20.65 3.76 3.74
N TYR A 202 -20.58 4.64 2.75
CA TYR A 202 -19.97 4.35 1.47
C TYR A 202 -18.46 4.08 1.58
N LEU A 203 -17.75 4.84 2.42
CA LEU A 203 -16.34 4.66 2.72
C LEU A 203 -16.16 4.03 4.10
N GLU A 204 -15.22 3.12 4.20
CA GLU A 204 -14.76 2.55 5.46
C GLU A 204 -13.78 3.51 6.16
N GLU A 205 -13.63 3.35 7.48
CA GLU A 205 -12.80 4.20 8.31
C GLU A 205 -11.52 3.49 8.77
N HIS A 206 -10.55 4.30 9.21
CA HIS A 206 -9.35 3.81 9.88
C HIS A 206 -9.70 3.14 11.22
N THR A 207 -8.78 2.32 11.71
CA THR A 207 -8.89 1.71 13.04
C THR A 207 -7.70 2.07 13.91
N GLY A 208 -7.92 2.17 15.21
CA GLY A 208 -6.88 2.42 16.22
C GLY A 208 -6.08 1.16 16.60
N THR A 209 -6.05 0.14 15.76
CA THR A 209 -5.28 -1.08 16.01
C THR A 209 -3.78 -0.81 15.95
N GLN A 210 -3.01 -1.63 16.65
CA GLN A 210 -1.56 -1.63 16.49
C GLN A 210 -1.18 -2.14 15.11
N VAL A 211 -0.22 -1.48 14.47
CA VAL A 211 0.29 -1.88 13.15
C VAL A 211 1.74 -2.36 13.27
N PRO A 212 2.15 -3.34 12.46
CA PRO A 212 3.52 -3.83 12.49
C PRO A 212 4.50 -2.78 11.96
N VAL A 213 5.71 -2.81 12.51
CA VAL A 213 6.88 -2.10 11.99
C VAL A 213 8.03 -3.08 11.85
N TYR A 214 8.70 -3.02 10.72
CA TYR A 214 9.85 -3.85 10.39
C TYR A 214 11.06 -2.96 10.15
N ALA A 215 12.24 -3.47 10.52
CA ALA A 215 13.48 -2.75 10.33
C ALA A 215 14.62 -3.70 9.95
N GLN A 216 15.51 -3.23 9.09
CA GLN A 216 16.73 -3.95 8.71
C GLN A 216 17.87 -2.95 8.53
N GLY A 217 19.09 -3.33 8.94
CA GLY A 217 20.29 -2.53 8.83
C GLY A 217 20.73 -1.85 10.12
N PRO A 218 21.67 -0.89 10.05
CA PRO A 218 22.21 -0.19 11.20
C PRO A 218 21.12 0.54 11.99
N GLY A 219 21.05 0.29 13.29
CA GLY A 219 20.02 0.90 14.15
C GLY A 219 18.68 0.14 14.19
N ALA A 220 18.47 -0.90 13.40
CA ALA A 220 17.23 -1.70 13.38
C ALA A 220 16.87 -2.29 14.76
N ALA A 221 17.86 -2.59 15.60
CA ALA A 221 17.64 -3.09 16.97
C ALA A 221 16.88 -2.10 17.90
N ALA A 222 16.72 -0.84 17.51
CA ALA A 222 15.89 0.12 18.21
C ALA A 222 14.38 -0.10 17.95
N VAL A 223 14.02 -0.81 16.88
CA VAL A 223 12.65 -1.18 16.54
C VAL A 223 12.33 -2.52 17.20
N ARG A 224 11.79 -2.46 18.43
CA ARG A 224 11.44 -3.66 19.21
C ARG A 224 10.28 -3.41 20.17
N GLY A 225 9.46 -4.43 20.35
CA GLY A 225 8.30 -4.34 21.24
C GLY A 225 7.27 -3.33 20.74
N LEU A 226 6.58 -2.66 21.65
CA LEU A 226 5.62 -1.61 21.36
C LEU A 226 6.32 -0.26 21.39
N ILE A 227 6.31 0.44 20.26
CA ILE A 227 6.88 1.78 20.14
C ILE A 227 5.81 2.78 19.68
N ARG A 228 6.04 4.06 19.90
CA ARG A 228 5.17 5.13 19.39
C ARG A 228 5.61 5.50 17.97
N GLN A 229 4.70 5.99 17.13
CA GLN A 229 5.05 6.49 15.79
C GLN A 229 6.13 7.58 15.84
N SER A 230 6.10 8.47 16.83
CA SER A 230 7.13 9.48 17.05
C SER A 230 8.52 8.91 17.36
N ASP A 231 8.63 7.64 17.78
CA ASP A 231 9.92 6.99 17.99
C ASP A 231 10.63 6.69 16.67
N LEU A 232 9.88 6.46 15.58
CA LEU A 232 10.43 6.29 14.23
C LEU A 232 11.22 7.53 13.80
N PHE A 233 10.70 8.72 14.06
CA PHE A 233 11.43 9.96 13.80
C PHE A 233 12.78 9.99 14.54
N ARG A 234 12.81 9.59 15.82
CA ARG A 234 14.05 9.55 16.59
C ARG A 234 15.05 8.53 16.04
N ILE A 235 14.57 7.39 15.57
CA ILE A 235 15.40 6.36 14.94
C ILE A 235 16.01 6.90 13.64
N VAL A 236 15.19 7.48 12.77
CA VAL A 236 15.63 8.09 11.49
C VAL A 236 16.63 9.21 11.74
N ARG A 237 16.34 10.12 12.67
CA ARG A 237 17.24 11.24 13.02
C ARG A 237 18.62 10.76 13.46
N ARG A 238 18.68 9.69 14.28
CA ARG A 238 19.94 9.08 14.70
C ARG A 238 20.68 8.41 13.55
N ALA A 239 19.98 7.69 12.68
CA ALA A 239 20.59 7.04 11.52
C ALA A 239 21.23 8.05 10.56
N LEU A 240 20.64 9.24 10.45
CA LEU A 240 21.14 10.33 9.62
C LEU A 240 22.14 11.24 10.36
N ALA A 241 22.52 10.94 11.60
CA ALA A 241 23.39 11.76 12.46
C ALA A 241 22.93 13.24 12.56
N LEU A 242 21.63 13.48 12.52
CA LEU A 242 21.05 14.81 12.69
C LEU A 242 20.90 15.14 14.20
N GLU A 243 21.33 16.35 14.59
CA GLU A 243 21.24 16.84 15.97
C GLU A 243 19.80 17.14 16.43
#